data_f00c1c25550acbcfde5d625a76612d8f
#
_entry.id   f00c1c25550acbcfde5d625a76612d8f
#
_cell.length_a   1.000
_cell.length_b   1.000
_cell.length_c   1.000
_cell.angle_alpha   90.00
_cell.angle_beta   90.00
_cell.angle_gamma   90.00
#
_symmetry.space_group_name_H-M   'P 1'
#
loop_
_entity.id
_entity.type
_entity.pdbx_description
1 polymer ?
#
loop_
_entity_poly.entity_id
_entity_poly.type
_entity_poly.pdbx_seq_one_letter_code
_entity_poly.pdbx_strand_id
1 'polypeptide(L)'
;MELLVFVSSTCAHCPKAEQVVRIVCPEYSEYGLTYEKVRTRSQRGSELSEKYMVMSVPTLIFLNDKGIEINRIIGVPSEIGLRNKIEILLGIKETFLKKIFGNKKKWTKLIY
;
A
#
# COMPACT_ATOMS: atom_id res chain seq x y z
N MET A 1 9.08 -2.61 -4.21
CA MET A 1 7.63 -2.69 -4.06
C MET A 1 6.99 -1.45 -4.67
N GLU A 2 5.92 -1.64 -5.40
CA GLU A 2 5.18 -0.53 -6.01
C GLU A 2 3.74 -0.53 -5.54
N LEU A 3 3.19 0.67 -5.30
CA LEU A 3 1.79 0.83 -4.93
C LEU A 3 1.06 1.53 -6.08
N LEU A 4 0.05 0.87 -6.64
CA LEU A 4 -0.83 1.48 -7.63
C LEU A 4 -2.09 1.98 -6.94
N VAL A 5 -2.44 3.23 -7.18
CA VAL A 5 -3.63 3.86 -6.61
C VAL A 5 -4.63 4.09 -7.74
N PHE A 6 -5.65 3.24 -7.81
CA PHE A 6 -6.67 3.32 -8.85
C PHE A 6 -7.74 4.32 -8.44
N VAL A 7 -7.96 5.33 -9.28
CA VAL A 7 -8.88 6.43 -9.00
C VAL A 7 -9.71 6.76 -10.24
N SER A 8 -10.79 7.53 -9.99
CA SER A 8 -11.67 8.02 -11.07
C SER A 8 -12.00 9.48 -10.77
N SER A 9 -12.22 10.27 -11.83
CA SER A 9 -12.58 11.67 -11.69
C SER A 9 -13.95 11.88 -11.04
N THR A 10 -14.80 10.87 -11.06
CA THR A 10 -16.15 10.94 -10.48
C THR A 10 -16.23 10.34 -9.08
N CYS A 11 -15.12 9.89 -8.55
CA CYS A 11 -15.06 9.24 -7.24
C CYS A 11 -14.90 10.29 -6.13
N ALA A 12 -15.86 10.38 -5.24
CA ALA A 12 -15.83 11.37 -4.14
C ALA A 12 -14.76 11.09 -3.10
N HIS A 13 -14.37 9.82 -2.94
CA HIS A 13 -13.39 9.41 -1.92
C HIS A 13 -11.96 9.30 -2.44
N CYS A 14 -11.78 9.34 -3.75
CA CYS A 14 -10.44 9.20 -4.34
C CYS A 14 -9.47 10.31 -3.93
N PRO A 15 -9.86 11.59 -3.85
CA PRO A 15 -8.92 12.62 -3.41
C PRO A 15 -8.34 12.35 -2.03
N LYS A 16 -9.14 11.82 -1.11
CA LYS A 16 -8.66 11.49 0.22
C LYS A 16 -7.67 10.34 0.21
N ALA A 17 -7.94 9.29 -0.57
CA ALA A 17 -7.03 8.18 -0.73
C ALA A 17 -5.69 8.64 -1.32
N GLU A 18 -5.74 9.50 -2.32
CA GLU A 18 -4.52 10.06 -2.93
C GLU A 18 -3.72 10.88 -1.91
N GLN A 19 -4.41 11.66 -1.07
CA GLN A 19 -3.76 12.46 -0.06
C GLN A 19 -3.02 11.59 0.94
N VAL A 20 -3.66 10.53 1.43
CA VAL A 20 -3.04 9.60 2.39
C VAL A 20 -1.80 8.96 1.78
N VAL A 21 -1.88 8.52 0.53
CA VAL A 21 -0.75 7.92 -0.17
C VAL A 21 0.40 8.91 -0.31
N ARG A 22 0.12 10.15 -0.70
CA ARG A 22 1.15 11.17 -0.87
C ARG A 22 1.85 11.53 0.44
N ILE A 23 1.14 11.42 1.54
CA ILE A 23 1.71 11.70 2.86
C ILE A 23 2.56 10.53 3.34
N VAL A 24 2.05 9.32 3.21
CA VAL A 24 2.65 8.13 3.84
C VAL A 24 3.76 7.51 2.99
N CYS A 25 3.53 7.34 1.69
CA CYS A 25 4.47 6.57 0.86
C CYS A 25 5.88 7.14 0.79
N PRO A 26 6.10 8.47 0.73
CA PRO A 26 7.46 9.01 0.72
C PRO A 26 8.28 8.63 1.94
N GLU A 27 7.64 8.32 3.06
CA GLU A 27 8.33 7.90 4.27
C GLU A 27 9.07 6.57 4.08
N TYR A 28 8.69 5.80 3.07
CA TYR A 28 9.25 4.48 2.82
C TYR A 28 10.03 4.39 1.52
N SER A 29 10.36 5.53 0.92
CA SER A 29 11.11 5.55 -0.34
C SER A 29 12.49 4.91 -0.19
N GLU A 30 13.10 5.04 0.98
CA GLU A 30 14.40 4.42 1.27
C GLU A 30 14.34 2.89 1.28
N TYR A 31 13.16 2.34 1.47
CA TYR A 31 12.93 0.89 1.45
C TYR A 31 12.53 0.39 0.05
N GLY A 32 12.60 1.26 -0.94
CA GLY A 32 12.29 0.89 -2.32
C GLY A 32 10.82 0.98 -2.68
N LEU A 33 9.99 1.62 -1.85
CA LEU A 33 8.59 1.80 -2.19
C LEU A 33 8.42 2.97 -3.16
N THR A 34 7.75 2.68 -4.28
CA THR A 34 7.30 3.70 -5.22
C THR A 34 5.78 3.65 -5.30
N TYR A 35 5.16 4.72 -5.79
CA TYR A 35 3.72 4.72 -5.96
C TYR A 35 3.33 5.49 -7.21
N GLU A 36 2.19 5.12 -7.76
CA GLU A 36 1.68 5.74 -8.97
C GLU A 36 0.17 5.86 -8.89
N LYS A 37 -0.35 7.03 -9.29
CA LYS A 37 -1.78 7.25 -9.46
C LYS A 37 -2.20 6.70 -10.81
N VAL A 38 -3.22 5.85 -10.84
CA VAL A 38 -3.73 5.23 -12.04
C VAL A 38 -5.18 5.66 -12.24
N ARG A 39 -5.43 6.38 -13.32
CA ARG A 39 -6.79 6.78 -13.67
C ARG A 39 -7.45 5.67 -14.47
N THR A 40 -8.53 5.10 -13.92
CA THR A 40 -9.17 3.93 -14.51
C THR A 40 -9.71 4.15 -15.91
N ARG A 41 -10.03 5.40 -16.27
CA ARG A 41 -10.58 5.71 -17.58
C ARG A 41 -9.52 6.01 -18.64
N SER A 42 -8.26 6.16 -18.26
CA SER A 42 -7.18 6.26 -19.23
C SER A 42 -6.97 4.90 -19.88
N GLN A 43 -6.31 4.89 -21.05
CA GLN A 43 -6.03 3.63 -21.71
C GLN A 43 -5.20 2.71 -20.83
N ARG A 44 -4.12 3.24 -20.26
CA ARG A 44 -3.26 2.48 -19.35
C ARG A 44 -4.02 2.03 -18.12
N GLY A 45 -4.82 2.92 -17.54
CA GLY A 45 -5.61 2.60 -16.34
C GLY A 45 -6.67 1.54 -16.61
N SER A 46 -7.30 1.58 -17.77
CA SER A 46 -8.27 0.57 -18.17
C SER A 46 -7.62 -0.80 -18.30
N GLU A 47 -6.45 -0.86 -18.93
CA GLU A 47 -5.71 -2.11 -19.09
C GLU A 47 -5.26 -2.68 -17.74
N LEU A 48 -4.75 -1.81 -16.86
CA LEU A 48 -4.32 -2.23 -15.52
C LEU A 48 -5.50 -2.66 -14.65
N SER A 49 -6.62 -1.94 -14.75
CA SER A 49 -7.83 -2.29 -14.01
C SER A 49 -8.32 -3.68 -14.39
N GLU A 50 -8.26 -4.00 -15.67
CA GLU A 50 -8.65 -5.31 -16.16
C GLU A 50 -7.64 -6.37 -15.70
N LYS A 51 -6.36 -6.09 -15.83
CA LYS A 51 -5.30 -7.03 -15.43
C LYS A 51 -5.39 -7.41 -13.95
N TYR A 52 -5.66 -6.45 -13.09
CA TYR A 52 -5.72 -6.69 -11.64
C TYR A 52 -7.14 -6.82 -11.13
N MET A 53 -8.13 -6.87 -12.00
CA MET A 53 -9.53 -7.05 -11.66
C MET A 53 -10.01 -6.01 -10.65
N VAL A 54 -9.76 -4.73 -10.95
CA VAL A 54 -10.19 -3.62 -10.10
C VAL A 54 -11.68 -3.39 -10.32
N MET A 55 -12.47 -3.58 -9.28
CA MET A 55 -13.93 -3.50 -9.36
C MET A 55 -14.51 -2.21 -8.80
N SER A 56 -13.72 -1.46 -8.06
CA SER A 56 -14.18 -0.21 -7.43
C SER A 56 -13.01 0.73 -7.23
N VAL A 57 -13.31 2.00 -6.96
CA VAL A 57 -12.30 3.02 -6.67
C VAL A 57 -12.69 3.73 -5.37
N PRO A 58 -11.72 4.19 -4.57
CA PRO A 58 -10.30 3.95 -4.75
C PRO A 58 -9.91 2.51 -4.40
N THR A 59 -8.92 1.98 -5.09
CA THR A 59 -8.31 0.69 -4.77
C THR A 59 -6.81 0.86 -4.81
N LEU A 60 -6.12 0.40 -3.77
CA LEU A 60 -4.68 0.45 -3.65
C LEU A 60 -4.14 -0.96 -3.81
N ILE A 61 -3.26 -1.19 -4.78
CA ILE A 61 -2.69 -2.51 -5.04
C ILE A 61 -1.19 -2.46 -4.87
N PHE A 62 -0.68 -3.35 -4.00
CA PHE A 62 0.76 -3.49 -3.77
C PHE A 62 1.32 -4.56 -4.68
N LEU A 63 2.37 -4.22 -5.42
CA LEU A 63 3.06 -5.12 -6.34
C LEU A 63 4.47 -5.36 -5.86
N ASN A 64 4.94 -6.59 -6.04
CA ASN A 64 6.35 -6.89 -5.80
C ASN A 64 7.20 -6.42 -6.99
N ASP A 65 8.49 -6.69 -6.95
CA ASP A 65 9.42 -6.25 -8.00
C ASP A 65 9.14 -6.90 -9.35
N LYS A 66 8.37 -7.98 -9.36
CA LYS A 66 7.99 -8.69 -10.59
C LYS A 66 6.64 -8.24 -11.13
N GLY A 67 6.01 -7.25 -10.50
CA GLY A 67 4.71 -6.77 -10.91
C GLY A 67 3.55 -7.67 -10.48
N ILE A 68 3.77 -8.55 -9.53
CA ILE A 68 2.74 -9.46 -9.04
C ILE A 68 2.08 -8.83 -7.81
N GLU A 69 0.76 -8.87 -7.79
CA GLU A 69 -0.01 -8.35 -6.65
C GLU A 69 0.26 -9.16 -5.40
N ILE A 70 0.67 -8.47 -4.32
CA ILE A 70 0.92 -9.12 -3.04
C ILE A 70 -0.10 -8.71 -1.97
N ASN A 71 -0.81 -7.60 -2.18
CA ASN A 71 -1.87 -7.18 -1.27
C ASN A 71 -2.69 -6.07 -1.92
N ARG A 72 -3.89 -5.79 -1.37
CA ARG A 72 -4.69 -4.65 -1.83
C ARG A 72 -5.53 -4.10 -0.69
N ILE A 73 -5.86 -2.82 -0.81
CA ILE A 73 -6.78 -2.14 0.08
C ILE A 73 -7.88 -1.56 -0.78
N ILE A 74 -9.13 -1.88 -0.45
CA ILE A 74 -10.29 -1.32 -1.14
C ILE A 74 -10.87 -0.23 -0.26
N GLY A 75 -11.01 0.98 -0.82
CA GLY A 75 -11.48 2.14 -0.08
C GLY A 75 -10.34 3.02 0.41
N VAL A 76 -10.68 4.00 1.25
CA VAL A 76 -9.71 4.97 1.78
C VAL A 76 -9.05 4.41 3.04
N PRO A 77 -7.73 4.18 3.03
CA PRO A 77 -7.06 3.76 4.27
C PRO A 77 -6.85 4.96 5.19
N SER A 78 -6.70 4.69 6.48
CA SER A 78 -6.17 5.70 7.39
C SER A 78 -4.64 5.76 7.22
N GLU A 79 -4.03 6.86 7.66
CA GLU A 79 -2.56 6.97 7.60
C GLU A 79 -1.90 5.85 8.40
N ILE A 80 -2.40 5.60 9.61
CA ILE A 80 -1.87 4.55 10.48
C ILE A 80 -2.04 3.19 9.83
N GLY A 81 -3.22 2.93 9.27
CA GLY A 81 -3.49 1.66 8.61
C GLY A 81 -2.59 1.42 7.41
N LEU A 82 -2.36 2.46 6.61
CA LEU A 82 -1.49 2.35 5.45
C LEU A 82 -0.04 2.13 5.88
N ARG A 83 0.43 2.85 6.90
CA ARG A 83 1.79 2.65 7.43
C ARG A 83 1.98 1.21 7.91
N ASN A 84 1.04 0.71 8.67
CA ASN A 84 1.12 -0.67 9.18
C ASN A 84 1.18 -1.68 8.02
N LYS A 85 0.35 -1.50 7.01
CA LYS A 85 0.34 -2.40 5.86
C LYS A 85 1.68 -2.38 5.13
N ILE A 86 2.21 -1.19 4.87
CA ILE A 86 3.49 -1.04 4.19
C ILE A 86 4.62 -1.68 4.99
N GLU A 87 4.65 -1.44 6.30
CA GLU A 87 5.70 -1.97 7.16
C GLU A 87 5.67 -3.49 7.22
N ILE A 88 4.48 -4.07 7.27
CA ILE A 88 4.34 -5.53 7.23
C ILE A 88 4.85 -6.06 5.90
N LEU A 89 4.44 -5.46 4.78
CA LEU A 89 4.82 -5.93 3.46
C LEU A 89 6.31 -5.74 3.18
N LEU A 90 6.93 -4.69 3.73
CA LEU A 90 8.35 -4.45 3.58
C LEU A 90 9.21 -5.25 4.59
N GLY A 91 8.56 -5.90 5.55
CA GLY A 91 9.28 -6.69 6.54
C GLY A 91 9.94 -5.90 7.64
N ILE A 92 9.56 -4.64 7.85
CA ILE A 92 10.16 -3.79 8.89
C ILE A 92 9.32 -3.72 10.18
N LYS A 93 8.12 -4.26 10.15
CA LYS A 93 7.22 -4.25 11.30
C LYS A 93 7.83 -4.96 12.50
N GLU A 94 8.52 -6.05 12.27
CA GLU A 94 9.18 -6.80 13.33
C GLU A 94 10.21 -5.94 14.07
N THR A 95 11.02 -5.18 13.34
CA THR A 95 12.00 -4.28 13.94
C THR A 95 11.33 -3.24 14.83
N PHE A 96 10.21 -2.70 14.39
CA PHE A 96 9.43 -1.74 15.15
C PHE A 96 8.93 -2.37 16.46
N LEU A 97 8.39 -3.58 16.40
CA LEU A 97 7.91 -4.28 17.58
C LEU A 97 9.04 -4.56 18.57
N LYS A 98 10.20 -4.95 18.08
CA LYS A 98 11.38 -5.17 18.91
C LYS A 98 11.76 -3.90 19.67
N LYS A 99 11.67 -2.78 19.02
CA LYS A 99 11.99 -1.48 19.60
C LYS A 99 11.04 -1.14 20.74
N ILE A 100 9.75 -1.42 20.56
CA ILE A 100 8.72 -1.13 21.53
C ILE A 100 8.79 -2.06 22.74
N PHE A 101 8.92 -3.36 22.50
CA PHE A 101 8.85 -4.36 23.55
C PHE A 101 10.18 -4.69 24.19
N GLY A 102 11.29 -4.24 23.62
CA GLY A 102 12.60 -4.33 24.25
C GLY A 102 13.27 -5.69 24.33
N ASN A 103 12.53 -6.78 24.30
CA ASN A 103 13.09 -8.12 24.40
C ASN A 103 12.82 -8.94 23.15
N LYS A 104 13.79 -8.97 22.28
CA LYS A 104 13.68 -9.64 20.98
C LYS A 104 13.47 -11.14 21.07
N LYS A 105 14.25 -11.80 21.92
CA LYS A 105 14.21 -13.26 22.03
C LYS A 105 12.86 -13.74 22.54
N LYS A 106 12.39 -13.12 23.59
CA LYS A 106 11.11 -13.49 24.18
C LYS A 106 9.97 -13.22 23.19
N TRP A 107 10.02 -12.09 22.54
CA TRP A 107 9.02 -11.71 21.56
C TRP A 107 8.99 -12.67 20.39
N THR A 108 10.16 -13.01 19.86
CA THR A 108 10.29 -13.96 18.76
C THR A 108 9.69 -15.31 19.10
N LYS A 109 9.94 -15.79 20.32
CA LYS A 109 9.38 -17.06 20.76
C LYS A 109 7.86 -17.04 20.86
N LEU A 110 7.30 -15.93 21.22
CA LEU A 110 5.84 -15.81 21.34
C LEU A 110 5.17 -15.78 19.95
N ILE A 111 5.87 -15.28 18.95
CA ILE A 111 5.34 -15.21 17.58
C ILE A 111 5.55 -16.52 16.82
N TYR A 112 6.70 -17.13 17.01
CA TYR A 112 7.09 -18.34 16.31
C TYR A 112 7.01 -19.55 17.23
#